data_94fd7519261c8e6ce426d42094ca0f08
#
_entry.id   94fd7519261c8e6ce426d42094ca0f08
#
_cell.length_a   1.000
_cell.length_b   1.000
_cell.length_c   1.000
_cell.angle_alpha   90.00
_cell.angle_beta   90.00
_cell.angle_gamma   90.00
#
_symmetry.space_group_name_H-M   'P 1'
#
loop_
_entity.id
_entity.type
_entity.pdbx_description
1 polymer ?
#
loop_
_entity_poly.entity_id
_entity_poly.type
_entity_poly.pdbx_seq_one_letter_code
_entity_poly.pdbx_strand_id
1 'polypeptide(L)'
;MDYKHMTAPCGLPCFECPEHEQGLCKGCRDEKGKCGVNPMPCMVYPCTEEKGVTFCYECSDFPCDFLHPYADQAATKGHNLKVFNLCLIKKLGLEEWAKNKVKSVGEVYFLEKWKL
;
A
#
# COMPACT_ATOMS: atom_id res chain seq x y z
N MET A 1 -1.29 12.79 -12.01
CA MET A 1 -1.08 12.46 -10.59
C MET A 1 0.27 11.79 -10.40
N ASP A 2 0.95 12.12 -9.34
CA ASP A 2 2.24 11.51 -9.03
C ASP A 2 2.02 10.22 -8.23
N TYR A 3 1.84 9.12 -8.92
CA TYR A 3 1.58 7.82 -8.29
C TYR A 3 2.73 7.35 -7.39
N LYS A 4 3.96 7.72 -7.74
CA LYS A 4 5.11 7.33 -6.94
C LYS A 4 5.05 7.95 -5.54
N HIS A 5 4.70 9.22 -5.47
CA HIS A 5 4.55 9.93 -4.20
C HIS A 5 3.31 9.49 -3.43
N MET A 6 2.21 9.22 -4.16
CA MET A 6 0.91 8.90 -3.56
C MET A 6 0.65 7.41 -3.38
N THR A 7 1.69 6.60 -3.51
CA THR A 7 1.62 5.17 -3.19
C THR A 7 2.60 4.89 -2.05
N ALA A 8 2.11 4.28 -0.98
CA ALA A 8 2.95 3.93 0.15
C ALA A 8 4.03 2.91 -0.26
N PRO A 9 5.19 2.91 0.40
CA PRO A 9 6.24 1.93 0.09
C PRO A 9 5.78 0.48 0.20
N CYS A 10 4.77 0.21 1.03
CA CYS A 10 4.21 -1.13 1.22
C CYS A 10 3.17 -1.52 0.17
N GLY A 11 2.88 -0.65 -0.79
CA GLY A 11 1.92 -0.94 -1.84
C GLY A 11 0.49 -0.48 -1.56
N LEU A 12 0.26 0.26 -0.48
CA LEU A 12 -1.06 0.83 -0.21
C LEU A 12 -1.30 2.03 -1.12
N PRO A 13 -2.38 2.04 -1.91
CA PRO A 13 -2.67 3.17 -2.79
C PRO A 13 -3.30 4.32 -2.01
N CYS A 14 -2.48 5.22 -1.48
CA CYS A 14 -2.98 6.36 -0.72
C CYS A 14 -3.92 7.24 -1.55
N PHE A 15 -3.73 7.27 -2.86
CA PHE A 15 -4.60 8.06 -3.74
C PHE A 15 -6.04 7.51 -3.81
N GLU A 16 -6.27 6.29 -3.35
CA GLU A 16 -7.61 5.69 -3.25
C GLU A 16 -8.07 5.57 -1.78
N CYS A 17 -7.27 6.02 -0.83
CA CYS A 17 -7.59 5.89 0.59
C CYS A 17 -8.67 6.91 0.99
N PRO A 18 -9.77 6.48 1.65
CA PRO A 18 -10.81 7.40 2.09
C PRO A 18 -10.31 8.48 3.03
N GLU A 19 -9.37 8.17 3.91
CA GLU A 19 -8.81 9.16 4.83
C GLU A 19 -8.04 10.24 4.08
N HIS A 20 -7.36 9.88 3.00
CA HIS A 20 -6.67 10.86 2.17
C HIS A 20 -7.68 11.75 1.42
N GLU A 21 -8.73 11.16 0.88
CA GLU A 21 -9.78 11.91 0.18
C GLU A 21 -10.49 12.90 1.09
N GLN A 22 -10.64 12.54 2.37
CA GLN A 22 -11.29 13.39 3.36
C GLN A 22 -10.36 14.43 3.97
N GLY A 23 -9.10 14.46 3.56
CA GLY A 23 -8.12 15.41 4.09
C GLY A 23 -7.57 15.04 5.46
N LEU A 24 -7.87 13.86 5.97
CA LEU A 24 -7.40 13.40 7.28
C LEU A 24 -5.97 12.87 7.25
N CYS A 25 -5.46 12.54 6.08
CA CYS A 25 -4.12 11.99 5.89
C CYS A 25 -3.51 12.53 4.60
N LYS A 26 -2.28 13.01 4.68
CA LYS A 26 -1.57 13.55 3.51
C LYS A 26 -0.93 12.46 2.65
N GLY A 27 -0.96 11.22 3.09
CA GLY A 27 -0.32 10.11 2.43
C GLY A 27 0.89 9.64 3.20
N CYS A 28 1.23 8.35 3.04
CA CYS A 28 2.28 7.71 3.82
C CYS A 28 3.63 8.43 3.72
N ARG A 29 4.01 8.88 2.53
CA ARG A 29 5.32 9.51 2.35
C ARG A 29 5.40 10.87 3.00
N ASP A 30 4.33 11.65 2.97
CA ASP A 30 4.29 12.95 3.65
C ASP A 30 4.16 12.81 5.16
N GLU A 31 3.43 11.81 5.62
CA GLU A 31 3.22 11.55 7.04
C GLU A 31 4.31 10.65 7.64
N LYS A 32 5.28 10.24 6.82
CA LYS A 32 6.42 9.42 7.24
C LYS A 32 6.04 8.14 7.98
N GLY A 33 5.06 7.44 7.42
CA GLY A 33 4.62 6.15 7.95
C GLY A 33 3.50 6.23 8.97
N LYS A 34 3.04 7.42 9.30
CA LYS A 34 1.87 7.57 10.16
C LYS A 34 0.63 7.43 9.30
N CYS A 35 0.02 6.26 9.31
CA CYS A 35 -1.09 5.92 8.43
C CYS A 35 -2.42 6.45 8.97
N GLY A 36 -2.98 7.45 8.29
CA GLY A 36 -4.27 8.01 8.65
C GLY A 36 -4.33 8.54 10.07
N VAL A 37 -5.37 8.16 10.79
CA VAL A 37 -5.57 8.57 12.19
C VAL A 37 -5.01 7.56 13.18
N ASN A 38 -4.31 6.54 12.68
CA ASN A 38 -3.71 5.52 13.53
C ASN A 38 -2.61 6.13 14.40
N PRO A 39 -2.68 6.01 15.73
CA PRO A 39 -1.65 6.56 16.61
C PRO A 39 -0.32 5.81 16.56
N MET A 40 -0.33 4.58 16.05
CA MET A 40 0.88 3.75 15.99
C MET A 40 1.61 3.99 14.67
N PRO A 41 2.88 4.41 14.69
CA PRO A 41 3.63 4.58 13.46
C PRO A 41 3.87 3.24 12.76
N CYS A 42 3.86 3.26 11.43
CA CYS A 42 4.12 2.09 10.62
C CYS A 42 5.61 1.75 10.64
N MET A 43 5.94 0.47 10.86
CA MET A 43 7.33 0.01 10.85
C MET A 43 7.90 -0.12 9.45
N VAL A 44 7.05 -0.19 8.45
CA VAL A 44 7.48 -0.38 7.05
C VAL A 44 8.16 0.86 6.48
N TYR A 45 7.61 2.03 6.76
CA TYR A 45 8.16 3.27 6.23
C TYR A 45 9.61 3.52 6.65
N PRO A 46 9.95 3.49 7.96
CA PRO A 46 11.34 3.68 8.35
C PRO A 46 12.26 2.58 7.82
N CYS A 47 11.76 1.37 7.65
CA CYS A 47 12.54 0.27 7.06
C CYS A 47 12.95 0.59 5.62
N THR A 48 12.04 1.12 4.80
CA THR A 48 12.36 1.49 3.43
C THR A 48 13.32 2.67 3.35
N GLU A 49 13.21 3.62 4.28
CA GLU A 49 14.16 4.73 4.36
C GLU A 49 15.57 4.23 4.69
N GLU A 50 15.69 3.34 5.67
CA GLU A 50 16.97 2.78 6.08
C GLU A 50 17.63 1.99 4.94
N LYS A 51 16.85 1.24 4.19
CA LYS A 51 17.36 0.43 3.09
C LYS A 51 17.53 1.20 1.78
N GLY A 52 17.06 2.45 1.73
CA GLY A 52 17.21 3.29 0.55
C GLY A 52 16.38 2.83 -0.64
N VAL A 53 15.25 2.18 -0.40
CA VAL A 53 14.36 1.72 -1.47
C VAL A 53 13.08 2.57 -1.51
N THR A 54 12.49 2.69 -2.69
CA THR A 54 11.23 3.43 -2.86
C THR A 54 10.04 2.55 -2.51
N PHE A 55 10.08 1.30 -2.92
CA PHE A 55 9.04 0.31 -2.63
C PHE A 55 9.66 -0.94 -2.04
N CYS A 56 8.90 -1.62 -1.19
CA CYS A 56 9.38 -2.82 -0.51
C CYS A 56 9.85 -3.92 -1.46
N TYR A 57 9.25 -4.01 -2.65
CA TYR A 57 9.65 -5.06 -3.60
C TYR A 57 11.08 -4.90 -4.10
N GLU A 58 11.67 -3.71 -3.93
CA GLU A 58 13.06 -3.44 -4.34
C GLU A 58 14.06 -4.01 -3.32
N CYS A 59 13.58 -4.36 -2.14
CA CYS A 59 14.43 -4.91 -1.08
C CYS A 59 14.68 -6.40 -1.32
N SER A 60 15.91 -6.86 -1.06
CA SER A 60 16.26 -8.27 -1.22
C SER A 60 15.56 -9.20 -0.24
N ASP A 61 15.02 -8.66 0.86
CA ASP A 61 14.31 -9.45 1.85
C ASP A 61 12.81 -9.59 1.57
N PHE A 62 12.32 -8.95 0.51
CA PHE A 62 10.90 -8.99 0.17
C PHE A 62 10.49 -10.39 -0.34
N PRO A 63 9.32 -10.90 0.05
CA PRO A 63 8.42 -10.44 1.11
C PRO A 63 8.99 -10.76 2.50
N CYS A 64 8.74 -9.88 3.46
CA CYS A 64 9.39 -9.99 4.77
C CYS A 64 8.37 -9.99 5.92
N ASP A 65 8.90 -10.24 7.13
CA ASP A 65 8.07 -10.33 8.33
C ASP A 65 7.35 -9.04 8.68
N PHE A 66 7.85 -7.89 8.26
CA PHE A 66 7.17 -6.62 8.52
C PHE A 66 5.87 -6.49 7.73
N LEU A 67 5.78 -7.14 6.57
CA LEU A 67 4.56 -7.12 5.76
C LEU A 67 3.57 -8.21 6.15
N HIS A 68 4.05 -9.27 6.79
CA HIS A 68 3.22 -10.42 7.15
C HIS A 68 2.00 -10.04 8.01
N PRO A 69 2.14 -9.18 9.04
CA PRO A 69 1.00 -8.88 9.91
C PRO A 69 -0.18 -8.22 9.22
N TYR A 70 0.03 -7.69 8.03
CA TYR A 70 -1.05 -7.03 7.28
C TYR A 70 -1.90 -8.00 6.46
N ALA A 71 -1.49 -9.25 6.34
CA ALA A 71 -2.17 -10.22 5.48
C ALA A 71 -3.64 -10.43 5.85
N ASP A 72 -3.96 -10.35 7.14
CA ASP A 72 -5.31 -10.60 7.62
C ASP A 72 -6.14 -9.33 7.85
N GLN A 73 -5.62 -8.16 7.48
CA GLN A 73 -6.30 -6.88 7.76
C GLN A 73 -7.15 -6.41 6.60
N ALA A 74 -8.02 -7.29 6.10
CA ALA A 74 -8.85 -7.01 4.92
C ALA A 74 -9.78 -5.81 5.11
N ALA A 75 -10.35 -5.67 6.29
CA ALA A 75 -11.32 -4.62 6.56
C ALA A 75 -10.70 -3.24 6.81
N THR A 76 -9.37 -3.15 6.82
CA THR A 76 -8.67 -1.91 7.16
C THR A 76 -7.86 -1.42 5.97
N LYS A 77 -8.46 -0.55 5.15
CA LYS A 77 -7.78 0.13 4.03
C LYS A 77 -7.11 -0.81 3.01
N GLY A 78 -7.52 -2.07 2.96
CA GLY A 78 -6.93 -3.02 2.03
C GLY A 78 -5.49 -3.40 2.37
N HIS A 79 -5.13 -3.39 3.64
CA HIS A 79 -3.77 -3.73 4.07
C HIS A 79 -3.34 -5.12 3.63
N ASN A 80 -4.28 -6.06 3.54
CA ASN A 80 -4.01 -7.42 3.09
C ASN A 80 -3.56 -7.49 1.63
N LEU A 81 -3.79 -6.44 0.86
CA LEU A 81 -3.40 -6.40 -0.55
C LEU A 81 -2.00 -5.85 -0.78
N LYS A 82 -1.31 -5.42 0.27
CA LYS A 82 -0.01 -4.76 0.14
C LYS A 82 1.01 -5.59 -0.64
N VAL A 83 1.22 -6.83 -0.25
CA VAL A 83 2.20 -7.69 -0.92
C VAL A 83 1.77 -7.97 -2.37
N PHE A 84 0.49 -8.26 -2.58
CA PHE A 84 -0.03 -8.48 -3.92
C PHE A 84 0.15 -7.26 -4.81
N ASN A 85 -0.17 -6.07 -4.28
CA ASN A 85 0.04 -4.82 -5.00
C ASN A 85 1.51 -4.61 -5.37
N LEU A 86 2.43 -4.88 -4.43
CA LEU A 86 3.85 -4.74 -4.71
C LEU A 86 4.31 -5.68 -5.83
N CYS A 87 3.79 -6.90 -5.84
CA CYS A 87 4.07 -7.85 -6.91
C CYS A 87 3.54 -7.35 -8.26
N LEU A 88 2.33 -6.78 -8.26
CA LEU A 88 1.77 -6.22 -9.49
C LEU A 88 2.53 -5.00 -9.98
N ILE A 89 2.94 -4.12 -9.07
CA ILE A 89 3.77 -2.96 -9.44
C ILE A 89 5.05 -3.42 -10.09
N LYS A 90 5.71 -4.41 -9.51
CA LYS A 90 6.94 -4.96 -10.07
C LYS A 90 6.72 -5.57 -11.46
N LYS A 91 5.61 -6.27 -11.63
CA LYS A 91 5.29 -6.97 -12.88
C LYS A 91 4.84 -6.04 -13.99
N LEU A 92 3.96 -5.10 -13.67
CA LEU A 92 3.28 -4.26 -14.67
C LEU A 92 3.84 -2.85 -14.77
N GLY A 93 4.55 -2.39 -13.75
CA GLY A 93 4.94 -1.00 -13.61
C GLY A 93 3.92 -0.23 -12.79
N LEU A 94 4.40 0.83 -12.15
CA LEU A 94 3.60 1.62 -11.21
C LEU A 94 2.36 2.24 -11.87
N GLU A 95 2.56 2.86 -13.04
CA GLU A 95 1.48 3.58 -13.69
C GLU A 95 0.37 2.64 -14.19
N GLU A 96 0.75 1.53 -14.80
CA GLU A 96 -0.22 0.53 -15.27
C GLU A 96 -1.02 -0.04 -14.11
N TRP A 97 -0.34 -0.38 -13.02
CA TRP A 97 -1.01 -0.87 -11.81
C TRP A 97 -1.98 0.17 -11.27
N ALA A 98 -1.54 1.42 -11.14
CA ALA A 98 -2.35 2.48 -10.54
C ALA A 98 -3.59 2.79 -11.34
N LYS A 99 -3.47 2.80 -12.67
CA LYS A 99 -4.60 3.17 -13.55
C LYS A 99 -5.57 2.02 -13.80
N ASN A 100 -5.06 0.79 -13.89
CA ASN A 100 -5.85 -0.30 -14.43
C ASN A 100 -6.09 -1.48 -13.48
N LYS A 101 -5.38 -1.54 -12.34
CA LYS A 101 -5.49 -2.70 -11.45
C LYS A 101 -5.97 -2.38 -10.05
N VAL A 102 -5.60 -1.24 -9.50
CA VAL A 102 -5.93 -0.91 -8.11
C VAL A 102 -7.41 -1.03 -7.82
N LYS A 103 -8.23 -0.38 -8.64
CA LYS A 103 -9.67 -0.34 -8.41
C LYS A 103 -10.32 -1.71 -8.64
N SER A 104 -9.92 -2.39 -9.71
CA SER A 104 -10.51 -3.70 -10.02
C SER A 104 -10.17 -4.75 -8.99
N VAL A 105 -8.92 -4.77 -8.49
CA VAL A 105 -8.51 -5.70 -7.42
C VAL A 105 -9.29 -5.39 -6.15
N GLY A 106 -9.36 -4.11 -5.77
CA GLY A 106 -10.12 -3.69 -4.59
C GLY A 106 -11.59 -4.03 -4.68
N GLU A 107 -12.21 -3.79 -5.83
CA GLU A 107 -13.62 -4.10 -6.05
C GLU A 107 -13.90 -5.59 -5.91
N VAL A 108 -13.07 -6.43 -6.51
CA VAL A 108 -13.23 -7.88 -6.40
C VAL A 108 -13.20 -8.32 -4.95
N TYR A 109 -12.26 -7.78 -4.19
CA TYR A 109 -12.07 -8.19 -2.81
C TYR A 109 -13.16 -7.64 -1.88
N PHE A 110 -13.42 -6.33 -1.96
CA PHE A 110 -14.33 -5.68 -1.00
C PHE A 110 -15.80 -5.81 -1.35
N LEU A 111 -16.13 -6.05 -2.62
CA LEU A 111 -17.53 -6.24 -3.03
C LEU A 111 -17.94 -7.69 -3.02
N GLU A 112 -17.16 -8.55 -2.40
CA GLU A 112 -17.48 -9.99 -2.23
C GLU A 112 -17.79 -10.70 -3.54
N LYS A 113 -17.16 -10.29 -4.63
CA LYS A 113 -17.33 -10.97 -5.92
C LYS A 113 -16.74 -12.37 -5.92
N TRP A 114 -15.82 -12.64 -5.01
CA TRP A 114 -15.20 -13.93 -4.83
C TRP A 114 -15.52 -14.45 -3.44
N LYS A 115 -16.43 -15.38 -3.35
CA LYS A 115 -16.70 -16.07 -2.10
C LYS A 115 -16.05 -17.44 -2.18
N LEU A 116 -15.09 -17.63 -1.33
CA LEU A 116 -14.39 -18.90 -1.23
C LEU A 116 -15.12 -19.85 -0.28
#